data_808bd09417954b4134f4b962762f33f0
#
_entry.id   808bd09417954b4134f4b962762f33f0
#
_cell.length_a   1.000
_cell.length_b   1.000
_cell.length_c   1.000
_cell.angle_alpha   90.00
_cell.angle_beta   90.00
_cell.angle_gamma   90.00
#
_symmetry.space_group_name_H-M   'P 1'
#
loop_
_entity.id
_entity.type
_entity.pdbx_description
1 polymer ?
#
loop_
_entity_poly.entity_id
_entity_poly.type
_entity_poly.pdbx_seq_one_letter_code
_entity_poly.pdbx_strand_id
1 'polypeptide(L)'
;LQDATDASQIEELITLGELTKRAWEKDVQIMIEGPGHMPLNQIAANMEIQKTLCHGAPFYVLGPIVTDIAPGYDHITSAIGGTVAAMNGASFLCYVTPAEHLRLPDENDVREGIVASKIAAHAADIALGLPGARDRDNAMADARHKLDWPAQFALALDPEKAERFYNQVPPTERHTCSMCG
;
A
#
# COMPACT_ATOMS: atom_id res chain seq x y z
N LEU A 1 13.70 -2.85 12.04
CA LEU A 1 12.95 -1.85 12.86
C LEU A 1 13.80 -1.11 13.90
N GLN A 2 15.08 -1.46 14.10
CA GLN A 2 15.89 -0.95 15.22
C GLN A 2 16.22 0.55 15.12
N ASP A 3 16.42 1.04 13.92
CA ASP A 3 16.90 2.38 13.56
C ASP A 3 15.80 3.28 12.97
N ALA A 4 14.56 2.82 12.99
CA ALA A 4 13.44 3.65 12.58
C ALA A 4 13.24 4.82 13.57
N THR A 5 13.09 6.03 13.03
CA THR A 5 12.86 7.25 13.79
C THR A 5 14.00 7.58 14.79
N ASP A 6 15.22 7.11 14.52
CA ASP A 6 16.40 7.48 15.29
C ASP A 6 16.95 8.87 14.90
N ALA A 7 18.02 9.31 15.58
CA ALA A 7 18.63 10.61 15.31
C ALA A 7 19.15 10.70 13.88
N SER A 8 19.72 9.63 13.33
CA SER A 8 20.26 9.61 11.97
C SER A 8 19.17 9.80 10.91
N GLN A 9 18.02 9.15 11.09
CA GLN A 9 16.88 9.30 10.17
C GLN A 9 16.29 10.73 10.24
N ILE A 10 16.25 11.34 11.42
CA ILE A 10 15.81 12.72 11.54
C ILE A 10 16.80 13.70 10.91
N GLU A 11 18.12 13.50 11.09
CA GLU A 11 19.16 14.29 10.43
C GLU A 11 19.10 14.15 8.90
N GLU A 12 18.81 12.95 8.39
CA GLU A 12 18.55 12.72 6.96
C GLU A 12 17.38 13.58 6.48
N LEU A 13 16.24 13.59 7.18
CA LEU A 13 15.09 14.42 6.81
C LEU A 13 15.40 15.92 6.83
N ILE A 14 16.20 16.39 7.78
CA ILE A 14 16.66 17.79 7.83
C ILE A 14 17.47 18.11 6.56
N THR A 15 18.43 17.24 6.22
CA THR A 15 19.26 17.42 5.02
C THR A 15 18.41 17.38 3.74
N LEU A 16 17.47 16.45 3.64
CA LEU A 16 16.54 16.37 2.51
C LEU A 16 15.63 17.60 2.40
N GLY A 17 15.26 18.19 3.54
CA GLY A 17 14.53 19.46 3.57
C GLY A 17 15.34 20.63 3.02
N GLU A 18 16.63 20.70 3.33
CA GLU A 18 17.54 21.69 2.73
C GLU A 18 17.71 21.49 1.22
N LEU A 19 17.92 20.23 0.79
CA LEU A 19 18.04 19.88 -0.62
C LEU A 19 16.74 20.16 -1.40
N THR A 20 15.59 20.00 -0.75
CA THR A 20 14.28 20.34 -1.35
C THR A 20 14.23 21.82 -1.74
N LYS A 21 14.61 22.73 -0.85
CA LYS A 21 14.66 24.17 -1.17
C LYS A 21 15.59 24.47 -2.32
N ARG A 22 16.79 23.88 -2.31
CA ARG A 22 17.79 24.07 -3.37
C ARG A 22 17.31 23.56 -4.72
N ALA A 23 16.54 22.45 -4.76
CA ALA A 23 15.92 21.94 -5.98
C ALA A 23 14.85 22.92 -6.50
N TRP A 24 13.98 23.40 -5.61
CA TRP A 24 12.91 24.34 -6.00
C TRP A 24 13.45 25.68 -6.50
N GLU A 25 14.57 26.18 -5.94
CA GLU A 25 15.26 27.37 -6.47
C GLU A 25 15.75 27.20 -7.92
N LYS A 26 15.82 25.97 -8.41
CA LYS A 26 16.20 25.62 -9.78
C LYS A 26 15.02 25.14 -10.64
N ASP A 27 13.78 25.33 -10.16
CA ASP A 27 12.56 24.84 -10.80
C ASP A 27 12.58 23.32 -11.05
N VAL A 28 13.24 22.54 -10.17
CA VAL A 28 13.30 21.08 -10.23
C VAL A 28 12.26 20.51 -9.28
N GLN A 29 11.42 19.60 -9.79
CA GLN A 29 10.52 18.79 -8.98
C GLN A 29 11.33 17.86 -8.09
N ILE A 30 10.84 17.62 -6.87
CA ILE A 30 11.47 16.73 -5.90
C ILE A 30 10.43 15.84 -5.25
N MET A 31 10.83 14.64 -4.91
CA MET A 31 10.11 13.69 -4.09
C MET A 31 11.08 13.12 -3.07
N ILE A 32 10.67 13.08 -1.81
CA ILE A 32 11.48 12.58 -0.70
C ILE A 32 11.19 11.10 -0.52
N GLU A 33 12.23 10.30 -0.45
CA GLU A 33 12.11 8.89 -0.07
C GLU A 33 12.14 8.76 1.45
N GLY A 34 11.34 7.85 1.98
CA GLY A 34 11.19 7.62 3.40
C GLY A 34 11.58 6.22 3.84
N PRO A 35 11.42 5.92 5.15
CA PRO A 35 11.85 4.67 5.74
C PRO A 35 11.06 3.48 5.21
N GLY A 36 11.80 2.36 5.02
CA GLY A 36 11.24 1.09 4.56
C GLY A 36 10.79 0.15 5.68
N HIS A 37 11.29 0.33 6.90
CA HIS A 37 10.97 -0.48 8.08
C HIS A 37 10.67 0.43 9.26
N MET A 38 9.47 0.31 9.83
CA MET A 38 9.06 1.17 10.92
C MET A 38 7.97 0.52 11.77
N PRO A 39 8.06 0.55 13.10
CA PRO A 39 6.96 0.14 13.96
C PRO A 39 5.68 0.93 13.66
N LEU A 40 4.54 0.24 13.63
CA LEU A 40 3.26 0.79 13.20
C LEU A 40 2.89 2.10 13.93
N ASN A 41 3.15 2.16 15.22
CA ASN A 41 2.84 3.32 16.07
C ASN A 41 3.72 4.55 15.82
N GLN A 42 4.81 4.43 15.05
CA GLN A 42 5.70 5.55 14.74
C GLN A 42 5.42 6.18 13.36
N ILE A 43 4.65 5.51 12.50
CA ILE A 43 4.45 5.93 11.11
C ILE A 43 3.80 7.32 11.05
N ALA A 44 2.71 7.54 11.76
CA ALA A 44 1.99 8.83 11.72
C ALA A 44 2.90 10.00 12.14
N ALA A 45 3.66 9.85 13.23
CA ALA A 45 4.59 10.87 13.69
C ALA A 45 5.71 11.12 12.66
N ASN A 46 6.23 10.07 12.02
CA ASN A 46 7.28 10.21 11.01
C ASN A 46 6.76 10.95 9.76
N MET A 47 5.53 10.69 9.32
CA MET A 47 4.90 11.43 8.22
C MET A 47 4.79 12.93 8.55
N GLU A 48 4.40 13.28 9.76
CA GLU A 48 4.29 14.69 10.18
C GLU A 48 5.66 15.38 10.29
N ILE A 49 6.68 14.67 10.80
CA ILE A 49 8.06 15.16 10.85
C ILE A 49 8.57 15.45 9.43
N GLN A 50 8.43 14.51 8.51
CA GLN A 50 8.83 14.70 7.10
C GLN A 50 8.12 15.91 6.48
N LYS A 51 6.81 15.99 6.62
CA LYS A 51 6.02 17.09 6.07
C LYS A 51 6.51 18.45 6.57
N THR A 52 6.88 18.52 7.85
CA THR A 52 7.40 19.73 8.46
C THR A 52 8.81 20.04 7.97
N LEU A 53 9.73 19.09 8.05
CA LEU A 53 11.14 19.29 7.72
C LEU A 53 11.38 19.46 6.24
N CYS A 54 10.62 18.74 5.39
CA CYS A 54 10.75 18.79 3.94
C CYS A 54 9.71 19.72 3.26
N HIS A 55 9.13 20.64 4.04
CA HIS A 55 8.28 21.75 3.52
C HIS A 55 7.07 21.30 2.71
N GLY A 56 6.52 20.13 3.02
CA GLY A 56 5.37 19.57 2.29
C GLY A 56 5.72 18.92 0.95
N ALA A 57 7.00 18.68 0.67
CA ALA A 57 7.40 17.90 -0.50
C ALA A 57 6.77 16.50 -0.50
N PRO A 58 6.38 15.96 -1.66
CA PRO A 58 5.81 14.61 -1.76
C PRO A 58 6.70 13.57 -1.08
N PHE A 59 6.09 12.67 -0.32
CA PHE A 59 6.78 11.63 0.42
C PHE A 59 6.49 10.26 -0.20
N TYR A 60 7.55 9.59 -0.65
CA TYR A 60 7.54 8.24 -1.20
C TYR A 60 8.08 7.28 -0.14
N VAL A 61 7.32 6.26 0.21
CA VAL A 61 7.70 5.31 1.26
C VAL A 61 7.72 3.89 0.74
N LEU A 62 8.69 3.10 1.17
CA LEU A 62 8.79 1.67 0.90
C LEU A 62 8.03 0.89 1.99
N GLY A 63 6.75 0.72 1.81
CA GLY A 63 5.88 0.15 2.82
C GLY A 63 5.21 1.23 3.66
N PRO A 64 5.59 1.47 4.92
CA PRO A 64 6.65 0.78 5.70
C PRO A 64 6.31 -0.65 6.11
N ILE A 65 7.31 -1.52 6.12
CA ILE A 65 7.23 -2.87 6.67
C ILE A 65 7.18 -2.77 8.20
N VAL A 66 6.12 -3.28 8.82
CA VAL A 66 5.80 -3.03 10.23
C VAL A 66 6.30 -4.09 11.19
N THR A 67 6.86 -5.19 10.68
CA THR A 67 7.50 -6.26 11.46
C THR A 67 8.49 -7.03 10.61
N ASP A 68 9.58 -7.51 11.22
CA ASP A 68 10.67 -8.21 10.51
C ASP A 68 10.54 -9.74 10.57
N ILE A 69 9.51 -10.29 11.25
CA ILE A 69 9.39 -11.72 11.51
C ILE A 69 8.60 -12.49 10.45
N ALA A 70 8.26 -11.86 9.34
CA ALA A 70 7.40 -12.45 8.32
C ALA A 70 8.07 -12.55 6.92
N PRO A 71 9.28 -13.15 6.80
CA PRO A 71 9.90 -13.32 5.48
C PRO A 71 8.97 -14.09 4.53
N GLY A 72 8.85 -13.64 3.30
CA GLY A 72 7.90 -14.18 2.32
C GLY A 72 6.52 -13.52 2.36
N TYR A 73 6.26 -12.68 3.35
CA TYR A 73 5.00 -11.93 3.55
C TYR A 73 5.22 -10.42 3.67
N ASP A 74 6.38 -9.92 3.25
CA ASP A 74 6.74 -8.50 3.39
C ASP A 74 5.78 -7.57 2.61
N HIS A 75 5.18 -8.04 1.53
CA HIS A 75 4.11 -7.32 0.82
C HIS A 75 2.86 -7.10 1.69
N ILE A 76 2.55 -8.02 2.60
CA ILE A 76 1.43 -7.87 3.54
C ILE A 76 1.80 -6.88 4.65
N THR A 77 2.97 -7.04 5.26
CA THR A 77 3.42 -6.14 6.34
C THR A 77 3.63 -4.71 5.83
N SER A 78 4.09 -4.57 4.59
CA SER A 78 4.18 -3.31 3.86
C SER A 78 2.80 -2.70 3.58
N ALA A 79 1.81 -3.49 3.17
CA ALA A 79 0.46 -2.98 2.94
C ALA A 79 -0.19 -2.43 4.22
N ILE A 80 0.06 -3.06 5.37
CA ILE A 80 -0.40 -2.58 6.68
C ILE A 80 0.20 -1.20 6.98
N GLY A 81 1.52 -1.08 6.91
CA GLY A 81 2.22 0.18 7.17
C GLY A 81 1.92 1.24 6.11
N GLY A 82 1.85 0.84 4.84
CA GLY A 82 1.52 1.72 3.73
C GLY A 82 0.14 2.36 3.84
N THR A 83 -0.84 1.61 4.32
CA THR A 83 -2.18 2.18 4.60
C THR A 83 -2.09 3.29 5.65
N VAL A 84 -1.38 3.05 6.75
CA VAL A 84 -1.20 4.06 7.80
C VAL A 84 -0.40 5.26 7.30
N ALA A 85 0.67 5.03 6.54
CA ALA A 85 1.46 6.11 5.94
C ALA A 85 0.64 6.97 4.99
N ALA A 86 -0.14 6.36 4.08
CA ALA A 86 -1.00 7.07 3.14
C ALA A 86 -2.08 7.90 3.86
N MET A 87 -2.71 7.34 4.89
CA MET A 87 -3.67 8.08 5.72
C MET A 87 -3.05 9.30 6.43
N ASN A 88 -1.74 9.32 6.64
CA ASN A 88 -1.02 10.38 7.35
C ASN A 88 -0.15 11.25 6.42
N GLY A 89 -0.31 11.13 5.10
CA GLY A 89 0.26 12.08 4.15
C GLY A 89 1.36 11.55 3.24
N ALA A 90 1.67 10.26 3.24
CA ALA A 90 2.51 9.70 2.20
C ALA A 90 1.84 9.88 0.83
N SER A 91 2.60 10.35 -0.15
CA SER A 91 2.10 10.65 -1.49
C SER A 91 2.22 9.48 -2.45
N PHE A 92 3.19 8.61 -2.21
CA PHE A 92 3.47 7.42 -3.02
C PHE A 92 3.84 6.23 -2.15
N LEU A 93 3.34 5.07 -2.51
CA LEU A 93 3.72 3.79 -1.92
C LEU A 93 4.56 3.00 -2.91
N CYS A 94 5.80 2.68 -2.55
CA CYS A 94 6.57 1.67 -3.25
C CYS A 94 5.96 0.30 -2.95
N TYR A 95 5.82 -0.56 -3.95
CA TYR A 95 5.42 -1.93 -3.70
C TYR A 95 6.59 -2.73 -3.11
N VAL A 96 6.25 -3.66 -2.24
CA VAL A 96 7.16 -4.66 -1.69
C VAL A 96 6.67 -6.02 -2.13
N THR A 97 7.57 -6.91 -2.53
CA THR A 97 7.20 -8.23 -3.04
C THR A 97 7.30 -9.31 -1.94
N PRO A 98 6.66 -10.50 -2.14
CA PRO A 98 6.90 -11.64 -1.27
C PRO A 98 8.37 -12.10 -1.22
N ALA A 99 9.15 -11.76 -2.26
CA ALA A 99 10.56 -12.13 -2.38
C ALA A 99 11.52 -11.18 -1.64
N GLU A 100 11.00 -10.08 -1.06
CA GLU A 100 11.80 -9.07 -0.37
C GLU A 100 12.72 -9.71 0.68
N HIS A 101 13.98 -9.29 0.73
CA HIS A 101 15.05 -9.83 1.56
C HIS A 101 15.45 -11.30 1.31
N LEU A 102 14.80 -12.01 0.37
CA LEU A 102 15.03 -13.43 0.12
C LEU A 102 15.70 -13.72 -1.23
N ARG A 103 15.24 -13.08 -2.31
CA ARG A 103 15.75 -13.26 -3.68
C ARG A 103 15.27 -12.14 -4.59
N LEU A 104 15.78 -12.11 -5.81
CA LEU A 104 15.20 -11.24 -6.84
C LEU A 104 13.76 -11.68 -7.15
N PRO A 105 12.81 -10.73 -7.23
CA PRO A 105 11.42 -11.04 -7.52
C PRO A 105 11.23 -11.51 -8.96
N ASP A 106 10.33 -12.46 -9.17
CA ASP A 106 9.79 -12.79 -10.48
C ASP A 106 8.52 -11.97 -10.78
N GLU A 107 7.92 -12.20 -11.96
CA GLU A 107 6.72 -11.48 -12.40
C GLU A 107 5.53 -11.66 -11.45
N ASN A 108 5.36 -12.86 -10.88
CA ASN A 108 4.28 -13.13 -9.94
C ASN A 108 4.50 -12.40 -8.61
N ASP A 109 5.74 -12.36 -8.11
CA ASP A 109 6.09 -11.61 -6.91
C ASP A 109 5.77 -10.12 -7.10
N VAL A 110 6.16 -9.55 -8.24
CA VAL A 110 5.86 -8.15 -8.58
C VAL A 110 4.35 -7.89 -8.62
N ARG A 111 3.59 -8.79 -9.24
CA ARG A 111 2.12 -8.71 -9.28
C ARG A 111 1.51 -8.71 -7.88
N GLU A 112 1.92 -9.64 -7.01
CA GLU A 112 1.46 -9.73 -5.62
C GLU A 112 1.78 -8.43 -4.85
N GLY A 113 2.99 -7.91 -4.98
CA GLY A 113 3.41 -6.67 -4.33
C GLY A 113 2.61 -5.46 -4.80
N ILE A 114 2.38 -5.32 -6.12
CA ILE A 114 1.57 -4.24 -6.68
C ILE A 114 0.12 -4.32 -6.20
N VAL A 115 -0.47 -5.51 -6.18
CA VAL A 115 -1.85 -5.68 -5.70
C VAL A 115 -1.95 -5.33 -4.21
N ALA A 116 -1.00 -5.77 -3.39
CA ALA A 116 -0.95 -5.43 -1.96
C ALA A 116 -0.88 -3.90 -1.74
N SER A 117 -0.02 -3.20 -2.49
CA SER A 117 0.11 -1.74 -2.41
C SER A 117 -1.15 -1.02 -2.90
N LYS A 118 -1.81 -1.52 -3.94
CA LYS A 118 -3.11 -0.98 -4.39
C LYS A 118 -4.21 -1.16 -3.34
N ILE A 119 -4.22 -2.29 -2.63
CA ILE A 119 -5.16 -2.51 -1.51
C ILE A 119 -4.90 -1.49 -0.40
N ALA A 120 -3.63 -1.28 -0.04
CA ALA A 120 -3.23 -0.32 0.98
C ALA A 120 -3.67 1.11 0.63
N ALA A 121 -3.38 1.56 -0.59
CA ALA A 121 -3.75 2.88 -1.08
C ALA A 121 -5.26 3.07 -1.11
N HIS A 122 -6.00 2.09 -1.65
CA HIS A 122 -7.45 2.14 -1.71
C HIS A 122 -8.11 2.20 -0.32
N ALA A 123 -7.60 1.41 0.64
CA ALA A 123 -8.08 1.46 2.02
C ALA A 123 -7.83 2.84 2.67
N ALA A 124 -6.69 3.47 2.38
CA ALA A 124 -6.40 4.82 2.84
C ALA A 124 -7.33 5.87 2.20
N ASP A 125 -7.59 5.79 0.89
CA ASP A 125 -8.51 6.68 0.17
C ASP A 125 -9.92 6.65 0.78
N ILE A 126 -10.41 5.46 1.11
CA ILE A 126 -11.70 5.28 1.81
C ILE A 126 -11.67 5.94 3.19
N ALA A 127 -10.61 5.71 3.96
CA ALA A 127 -10.47 6.27 5.31
C ALA A 127 -10.37 7.80 5.31
N LEU A 128 -9.72 8.36 4.30
CA LEU A 128 -9.64 9.82 4.08
C LEU A 128 -10.93 10.43 3.54
N GLY A 129 -11.91 9.61 3.16
CA GLY A 129 -13.18 10.07 2.61
C GLY A 129 -13.07 10.75 1.24
N LEU A 130 -12.11 10.31 0.42
CA LEU A 130 -11.93 10.89 -0.91
C LEU A 130 -13.18 10.67 -1.77
N PRO A 131 -13.61 11.67 -2.56
CA PRO A 131 -14.77 11.55 -3.43
C PRO A 131 -14.64 10.35 -4.38
N GLY A 132 -15.65 9.48 -4.41
CA GLY A 132 -15.69 8.30 -5.28
C GLY A 132 -14.88 7.09 -4.77
N ALA A 133 -14.10 7.21 -3.68
CA ALA A 133 -13.27 6.11 -3.18
C ALA A 133 -14.09 4.84 -2.86
N ARG A 134 -15.32 4.98 -2.37
CA ARG A 134 -16.19 3.86 -2.02
C ARG A 134 -17.04 3.32 -3.16
N ASP A 135 -17.06 3.94 -4.32
CA ASP A 135 -18.01 3.58 -5.39
C ASP A 135 -17.77 2.16 -5.90
N ARG A 136 -16.50 1.77 -6.05
CA ARG A 136 -16.12 0.41 -6.46
C ARG A 136 -16.49 -0.64 -5.40
N ASP A 137 -16.32 -0.33 -4.11
CA ASP A 137 -16.71 -1.22 -3.01
C ASP A 137 -18.22 -1.38 -2.91
N ASN A 138 -18.97 -0.31 -3.10
CA ASN A 138 -20.43 -0.36 -3.14
C ASN A 138 -20.91 -1.23 -4.32
N ALA A 139 -20.33 -1.05 -5.51
CA ALA A 139 -20.64 -1.87 -6.67
C ALA A 139 -20.28 -3.36 -6.42
N MET A 140 -19.15 -3.64 -5.76
CA MET A 140 -18.77 -4.99 -5.38
C MET A 140 -19.75 -5.58 -4.36
N ALA A 141 -20.20 -4.80 -3.38
CA ALA A 141 -21.21 -5.25 -2.41
C ALA A 141 -22.54 -5.62 -3.09
N ASP A 142 -22.99 -4.81 -4.05
CA ASP A 142 -24.19 -5.09 -4.84
C ASP A 142 -24.04 -6.36 -5.70
N ALA A 143 -22.88 -6.55 -6.33
CA ALA A 143 -22.59 -7.75 -7.12
C ALA A 143 -22.55 -9.00 -6.23
N ARG A 144 -21.98 -8.90 -5.02
CA ARG A 144 -21.97 -10.00 -4.02
C ARG A 144 -23.37 -10.34 -3.55
N HIS A 145 -24.19 -9.35 -3.26
CA HIS A 145 -25.59 -9.57 -2.82
C HIS A 145 -26.41 -10.33 -3.89
N LYS A 146 -26.12 -10.09 -5.16
CA LYS A 146 -26.78 -10.73 -6.31
C LYS A 146 -26.12 -12.04 -6.72
N LEU A 147 -24.99 -12.44 -6.12
CA LEU A 147 -24.13 -13.54 -6.58
C LEU A 147 -23.73 -13.40 -8.06
N ASP A 148 -23.55 -12.18 -8.53
CA ASP A 148 -23.10 -11.86 -9.88
C ASP A 148 -21.57 -12.01 -9.97
N TRP A 149 -21.11 -13.23 -10.21
CA TRP A 149 -19.69 -13.56 -10.28
C TRP A 149 -18.94 -12.82 -11.39
N PRO A 150 -19.48 -12.71 -12.63
CA PRO A 150 -18.82 -11.92 -13.66
C PRO A 150 -18.58 -10.47 -13.26
N ALA A 151 -19.57 -9.83 -12.65
CA ALA A 151 -19.43 -8.45 -12.15
C ALA A 151 -18.40 -8.37 -11.01
N GLN A 152 -18.36 -9.33 -10.08
CA GLN A 152 -17.37 -9.39 -9.01
C GLN A 152 -15.94 -9.50 -9.57
N PHE A 153 -15.71 -10.33 -10.58
CA PHE A 153 -14.39 -10.46 -11.21
C PHE A 153 -13.98 -9.16 -11.91
N ALA A 154 -14.89 -8.56 -12.67
CA ALA A 154 -14.63 -7.28 -13.36
C ALA A 154 -14.28 -6.13 -12.38
N LEU A 155 -14.84 -6.16 -11.17
CA LEU A 155 -14.58 -5.18 -10.12
C LEU A 155 -13.34 -5.52 -9.28
N ALA A 156 -12.79 -6.73 -9.34
CA ALA A 156 -11.65 -7.13 -8.53
C ALA A 156 -10.36 -6.38 -8.91
N LEU A 157 -9.48 -6.12 -7.94
CA LEU A 157 -8.15 -5.57 -8.19
C LEU A 157 -7.26 -6.55 -8.96
N ASP A 158 -7.44 -7.84 -8.71
CA ASP A 158 -6.83 -8.95 -9.45
C ASP A 158 -7.93 -9.91 -9.93
N PRO A 159 -8.54 -9.63 -11.08
CA PRO A 159 -9.64 -10.46 -11.61
C PRO A 159 -9.20 -11.89 -11.95
N GLU A 160 -8.00 -12.06 -12.49
CA GLU A 160 -7.48 -13.38 -12.87
C GLU A 160 -7.28 -14.30 -11.65
N LYS A 161 -6.74 -13.75 -10.54
CA LYS A 161 -6.59 -14.50 -9.29
C LYS A 161 -7.95 -14.86 -8.69
N ALA A 162 -8.88 -13.91 -8.68
CA ALA A 162 -10.22 -14.11 -8.15
C ALA A 162 -10.98 -15.21 -8.94
N GLU A 163 -10.97 -15.13 -10.27
CA GLU A 163 -11.60 -16.12 -11.14
C GLU A 163 -10.95 -17.51 -11.03
N ARG A 164 -9.62 -17.57 -11.00
CA ARG A 164 -8.88 -18.82 -10.80
C ARG A 164 -9.25 -19.50 -9.48
N PHE A 165 -9.35 -18.75 -8.38
CA PHE A 165 -9.71 -19.32 -7.08
C PHE A 165 -11.16 -19.80 -7.07
N TYR A 166 -12.08 -19.04 -7.63
CA TYR A 166 -13.47 -19.46 -7.79
C TYR A 166 -13.61 -20.76 -8.56
N ASN A 167 -12.87 -20.91 -9.67
CA ASN A 167 -12.94 -22.09 -10.55
C ASN A 167 -12.27 -23.33 -9.96
N GLN A 168 -11.50 -23.24 -8.88
CA GLN A 168 -10.93 -24.41 -8.20
C GLN A 168 -12.01 -25.27 -7.52
N VAL A 169 -13.04 -24.61 -6.97
CA VAL A 169 -14.19 -25.30 -6.33
C VAL A 169 -15.45 -24.54 -6.72
N PRO A 170 -15.92 -24.68 -7.96
CA PRO A 170 -17.13 -24.00 -8.40
C PRO A 170 -18.36 -24.52 -7.63
N PRO A 171 -19.35 -23.65 -7.35
CA PRO A 171 -20.59 -24.09 -6.73
C PRO A 171 -21.33 -25.08 -7.61
N THR A 172 -22.07 -25.99 -6.99
CA THR A 172 -22.88 -27.00 -7.69
C THR A 172 -24.09 -26.39 -8.40
N GLU A 173 -24.56 -25.23 -7.91
CA GLU A 173 -25.67 -24.49 -8.50
C GLU A 173 -25.24 -23.04 -8.81
N ARG A 174 -25.78 -22.49 -9.89
CA ARG A 174 -25.36 -21.22 -10.50
C ARG A 174 -25.51 -19.99 -9.57
N HIS A 175 -26.35 -20.04 -8.58
CA HIS A 175 -26.69 -18.94 -7.67
C HIS A 175 -26.37 -19.27 -6.21
N THR A 176 -25.46 -20.20 -5.97
CA THR A 176 -24.99 -20.54 -4.63
C THR A 176 -23.53 -20.15 -4.44
N CYS A 177 -23.11 -20.04 -3.20
CA CYS A 177 -21.73 -19.84 -2.82
C CYS A 177 -21.12 -21.20 -2.44
N SER A 178 -19.98 -21.56 -3.04
CA SER A 178 -19.28 -22.81 -2.72
C SER A 178 -18.80 -22.90 -1.26
N MET A 179 -18.80 -21.79 -0.54
CA MET A 179 -18.33 -21.72 0.84
C MET A 179 -19.44 -21.94 1.86
N CYS A 180 -20.66 -21.50 1.59
CA CYS A 180 -21.76 -21.53 2.56
C CYS A 180 -23.05 -22.21 2.03
N GLY A 181 -23.03 -22.77 0.83
CA GLY A 181 -24.14 -23.54 0.24
C GLY A 181 -25.15 -22.70 -0.50
#